data_6e96b649757547407af5e8dbea0cb683
#
_entry.id   6e96b649757547407af5e8dbea0cb683
#
_cell.length_a   1.000
_cell.length_b   1.000
_cell.length_c   1.000
_cell.angle_alpha   90.00
_cell.angle_beta   90.00
_cell.angle_gamma   90.00
#
_symmetry.space_group_name_H-M   'P 1'
#
loop_
_entity.id
_entity.type
_entity.pdbx_description
1 polymer ?
#
loop_
_entity_poly.entity_id
_entity_poly.type
_entity_poly.pdbx_seq_one_letter_code
_entity_poly.pdbx_strand_id
1 'polypeptide(L)'
;MAISRSQLVKELEPGLNALFGLEYDRYDNQHTEIFDTENSDRAFEEEVMLSGFGSASVKPEGVSVDFDDATEAFTARYTHETIALAFAITEEAVEDNLYDKISSRYTKALARSMMNAKQVKAANVLNRGFNSSYTGGDGLELFSTAHVTTGGNVKNELTTAADLNETSLEQALIDIAGMTDDRGLKISLNGTKMIIPVNLQFTAERLMKTSQRVGTADNDINAAKSMGMIPQGYVVNNFLTDTDAWFIKTDAPNGLKHFQRTPVSTKMEGDFETGNVKYKARERYSFGWSDWRGIFGSPGA
;
A
#
# COMPACT_ATOMS: atom_id res chain seq x y z
N MET A 1 -41.87 -21.54 29.80
CA MET A 1 -41.06 -21.67 28.58
C MET A 1 -39.75 -20.94 28.87
N ALA A 2 -38.67 -21.65 29.01
CA ALA A 2 -37.37 -21.02 29.15
C ALA A 2 -36.94 -20.52 27.78
N ILE A 3 -36.64 -19.23 27.63
CA ILE A 3 -36.02 -18.66 26.44
C ILE A 3 -34.65 -19.28 26.35
N SER A 4 -34.41 -20.04 25.29
CA SER A 4 -33.14 -20.76 25.16
C SER A 4 -32.04 -19.76 24.80
N ARG A 5 -30.87 -19.90 25.38
CA ARG A 5 -29.64 -19.13 25.15
C ARG A 5 -29.27 -19.00 23.66
N SER A 6 -29.58 -20.00 22.86
CA SER A 6 -29.39 -19.99 21.41
C SER A 6 -30.23 -18.93 20.67
N GLN A 7 -31.33 -18.49 21.24
CA GLN A 7 -32.15 -17.42 20.65
C GLN A 7 -31.57 -16.03 20.97
N LEU A 8 -31.03 -15.80 22.17
CA LEU A 8 -30.38 -14.55 22.52
C LEU A 8 -29.11 -14.30 21.68
N VAL A 9 -28.31 -15.33 21.47
CA VAL A 9 -27.09 -15.24 20.61
C VAL A 9 -27.45 -14.84 19.19
N LYS A 10 -28.54 -15.38 18.62
CA LYS A 10 -28.98 -15.08 17.25
C LYS A 10 -29.52 -13.65 17.07
N GLU A 11 -30.10 -13.08 18.11
CA GLU A 11 -30.62 -11.70 18.05
C GLU A 11 -29.50 -10.63 18.19
N LEU A 12 -28.41 -11.00 18.86
CA LEU A 12 -27.29 -10.11 19.13
C LEU A 12 -26.27 -10.03 17.99
N GLU A 13 -26.03 -11.14 17.30
CA GLU A 13 -25.07 -11.24 16.23
C GLU A 13 -25.30 -10.14 15.15
N PRO A 14 -26.52 -9.89 14.65
CA PRO A 14 -26.75 -8.82 13.68
C PRO A 14 -26.39 -7.43 14.19
N GLY A 15 -26.71 -7.14 15.47
CA GLY A 15 -26.40 -5.85 16.08
C GLY A 15 -24.91 -5.62 16.24
N LEU A 16 -24.15 -6.62 16.69
CA LEU A 16 -22.70 -6.56 16.82
C LEU A 16 -22.00 -6.49 15.46
N ASN A 17 -22.51 -7.22 14.46
CA ASN A 17 -21.97 -7.19 13.10
C ASN A 17 -22.19 -5.81 12.46
N ALA A 18 -23.36 -5.21 12.62
CA ALA A 18 -23.62 -3.86 12.14
C ALA A 18 -22.72 -2.81 12.82
N LEU A 19 -22.56 -2.92 14.14
CA LEU A 19 -21.68 -2.04 14.91
C LEU A 19 -20.22 -2.20 14.52
N PHE A 20 -19.77 -3.44 14.29
CA PHE A 20 -18.42 -3.74 13.81
C PHE A 20 -18.18 -3.08 12.44
N GLY A 21 -19.10 -3.26 11.48
CA GLY A 21 -18.98 -2.67 10.16
C GLY A 21 -18.91 -1.14 10.21
N LEU A 22 -19.82 -0.50 10.95
CA LEU A 22 -19.82 0.96 11.13
C LEU A 22 -18.52 1.49 11.72
N GLU A 23 -17.94 0.80 12.70
CA GLU A 23 -16.69 1.24 13.32
C GLU A 23 -15.48 0.90 12.46
N TYR A 24 -15.51 -0.20 11.71
CA TYR A 24 -14.45 -0.57 10.79
C TYR A 24 -14.32 0.43 9.64
N ASP A 25 -15.44 0.87 9.06
CA ASP A 25 -15.49 1.81 7.95
C ASP A 25 -15.27 3.28 8.39
N ARG A 26 -15.28 3.54 9.69
CA ARG A 26 -15.09 4.89 10.24
C ARG A 26 -13.66 5.40 10.06
N TYR A 27 -12.68 4.52 9.99
CA TYR A 27 -11.29 4.90 9.87
C TYR A 27 -10.89 5.02 8.40
N ASP A 28 -10.14 6.08 8.07
CA ASP A 28 -9.66 6.30 6.72
C ASP A 28 -8.78 5.14 6.24
N ASN A 29 -9.10 4.65 5.05
CA ASN A 29 -8.36 3.57 4.39
C ASN A 29 -7.12 4.12 3.69
N GLN A 30 -6.09 4.55 4.45
CA GLN A 30 -4.88 5.16 3.89
C GLN A 30 -4.14 4.24 2.91
N HIS A 31 -4.25 2.92 3.08
CA HIS A 31 -3.63 1.96 2.16
C HIS A 31 -4.21 2.01 0.73
N THR A 32 -5.48 2.38 0.56
CA THR A 32 -6.12 2.48 -0.77
C THR A 32 -5.58 3.64 -1.61
N GLU A 33 -4.98 4.63 -0.95
CA GLU A 33 -4.32 5.75 -1.62
C GLU A 33 -2.95 5.36 -2.22
N ILE A 34 -2.40 4.24 -1.75
CA ILE A 34 -1.07 3.75 -2.10
C ILE A 34 -1.15 2.54 -3.02
N PHE A 35 -1.95 1.55 -2.64
CA PHE A 35 -2.04 0.25 -3.30
C PHE A 35 -3.27 0.15 -4.19
N ASP A 36 -3.11 -0.47 -5.34
CA ASP A 36 -4.21 -0.87 -6.18
C ASP A 36 -4.78 -2.20 -5.65
N THR A 37 -6.11 -2.23 -5.40
CA THR A 37 -6.75 -3.39 -4.75
C THR A 37 -7.34 -4.33 -5.78
N GLU A 38 -6.96 -5.59 -5.72
CA GLU A 38 -7.47 -6.69 -6.53
C GLU A 38 -8.02 -7.82 -5.64
N ASN A 39 -8.98 -8.56 -6.16
CA ASN A 39 -9.52 -9.73 -5.46
C ASN A 39 -8.78 -10.99 -5.91
N SER A 40 -8.53 -11.89 -4.95
CA SER A 40 -7.92 -13.19 -5.20
C SER A 40 -8.84 -14.32 -4.75
N ASP A 41 -8.83 -15.43 -5.45
CA ASP A 41 -9.52 -16.68 -5.09
C ASP A 41 -8.55 -17.83 -4.75
N ARG A 42 -7.22 -17.58 -4.86
CA ARG A 42 -6.16 -18.55 -4.67
C ARG A 42 -5.51 -18.47 -3.28
N ALA A 43 -4.62 -19.40 -3.00
CA ALA A 43 -3.82 -19.39 -1.76
C ALA A 43 -2.70 -18.35 -1.76
N PHE A 44 -2.17 -18.05 -2.92
CA PHE A 44 -1.17 -17.03 -3.23
C PHE A 44 -1.41 -16.54 -4.67
N GLU A 45 -0.94 -15.35 -4.99
CA GLU A 45 -0.88 -14.84 -6.35
C GLU A 45 0.57 -14.71 -6.80
N GLU A 46 0.79 -14.96 -8.07
CA GLU A 46 2.08 -14.76 -8.73
C GLU A 46 1.87 -13.86 -9.95
N GLU A 47 2.61 -12.77 -9.99
CA GLU A 47 2.64 -11.88 -11.13
C GLU A 47 4.02 -11.93 -11.79
N VAL A 48 4.02 -12.28 -13.06
CA VAL A 48 5.21 -12.38 -13.88
C VAL A 48 5.39 -11.06 -14.62
N MET A 49 6.54 -10.44 -14.44
CA MET A 49 6.95 -9.30 -15.24
C MET A 49 7.51 -9.81 -16.55
N LEU A 50 6.94 -9.37 -17.65
CA LEU A 50 7.40 -9.72 -18.99
C LEU A 50 8.38 -8.66 -19.50
N SER A 51 9.55 -9.10 -19.95
CA SER A 51 10.45 -8.26 -20.72
C SER A 51 9.83 -8.03 -22.09
N GLY A 52 9.65 -6.74 -22.47
CA GLY A 52 9.12 -6.37 -23.77
C GLY A 52 10.09 -6.66 -24.92
N PHE A 53 9.78 -6.09 -26.09
CA PHE A 53 10.69 -6.10 -27.25
C PHE A 53 11.69 -4.95 -27.18
N GLY A 54 12.84 -5.12 -27.83
CA GLY A 54 13.83 -4.06 -28.03
C GLY A 54 13.35 -3.01 -29.03
N SER A 55 14.23 -2.05 -29.34
CA SER A 55 13.93 -1.01 -30.34
C SER A 55 13.78 -1.63 -31.71
N ALA A 56 12.69 -1.27 -32.43
CA ALA A 56 12.51 -1.69 -33.82
C ALA A 56 13.61 -1.13 -34.72
N SER A 57 14.15 -1.98 -35.59
CA SER A 57 15.15 -1.61 -36.60
C SER A 57 14.51 -1.03 -37.87
N VAL A 58 15.31 -0.24 -38.61
CA VAL A 58 14.87 0.22 -39.92
C VAL A 58 14.95 -0.92 -40.92
N LYS A 59 13.79 -1.27 -41.54
CA LYS A 59 13.72 -2.31 -42.57
C LYS A 59 14.04 -1.71 -43.94
N PRO A 60 15.16 -2.08 -44.59
CA PRO A 60 15.42 -1.73 -45.98
C PRO A 60 14.45 -2.42 -46.95
N GLU A 61 14.27 -1.87 -48.13
CA GLU A 61 13.47 -2.47 -49.17
C GLU A 61 14.04 -3.83 -49.63
N GLY A 62 13.16 -4.84 -49.73
CA GLY A 62 13.58 -6.20 -50.14
C GLY A 62 14.22 -7.06 -49.06
N VAL A 63 14.43 -6.57 -47.85
CA VAL A 63 14.96 -7.35 -46.70
C VAL A 63 13.80 -7.85 -45.81
N SER A 64 13.96 -9.02 -45.17
CA SER A 64 12.99 -9.52 -44.18
C SER A 64 12.94 -8.61 -42.96
N VAL A 65 11.83 -8.67 -42.21
CA VAL A 65 11.75 -8.04 -40.88
C VAL A 65 12.62 -8.82 -39.88
N ASP A 66 13.16 -8.10 -38.91
CA ASP A 66 13.82 -8.74 -37.76
C ASP A 66 12.77 -9.29 -36.80
N PHE A 67 13.11 -10.42 -36.16
CA PHE A 67 12.31 -11.01 -35.10
C PHE A 67 13.02 -10.79 -33.78
N ASP A 68 12.28 -10.43 -32.74
CA ASP A 68 12.76 -10.30 -31.36
C ASP A 68 11.88 -11.14 -30.44
N ASP A 69 12.45 -11.68 -29.37
CA ASP A 69 11.79 -12.56 -28.42
C ASP A 69 11.52 -11.82 -27.09
N ALA A 70 10.30 -11.95 -26.60
CA ALA A 70 9.94 -11.54 -25.25
C ALA A 70 10.28 -12.66 -24.25
N THR A 71 10.89 -12.32 -23.13
CA THR A 71 11.24 -13.25 -22.05
C THR A 71 10.56 -12.87 -20.74
N GLU A 72 10.36 -13.86 -19.87
CA GLU A 72 9.94 -13.61 -18.50
C GLU A 72 11.13 -13.01 -17.71
N ALA A 73 10.92 -11.87 -17.04
CA ALA A 73 11.95 -11.22 -16.24
C ALA A 73 11.90 -11.69 -14.79
N PHE A 74 10.93 -11.24 -14.01
CA PHE A 74 10.81 -11.54 -12.59
C PHE A 74 9.40 -12.01 -12.24
N THR A 75 9.30 -12.81 -11.17
CA THR A 75 8.01 -13.24 -10.61
C THR A 75 7.86 -12.69 -9.20
N ALA A 76 6.86 -11.84 -9.00
CA ALA A 76 6.47 -11.38 -7.68
C ALA A 76 5.42 -12.33 -7.09
N ARG A 77 5.66 -12.85 -5.88
CA ARG A 77 4.77 -13.78 -5.20
C ARG A 77 4.14 -13.14 -3.98
N TYR A 78 2.81 -13.15 -3.93
CA TYR A 78 1.99 -12.63 -2.84
C TYR A 78 1.38 -13.77 -2.04
N THR A 79 1.91 -14.02 -0.85
CA THR A 79 1.37 -15.04 0.05
C THR A 79 0.33 -14.41 0.98
N HIS A 80 -0.91 -14.87 0.92
CA HIS A 80 -2.00 -14.33 1.74
C HIS A 80 -1.88 -14.75 3.18
N GLU A 81 -1.88 -13.77 4.07
CA GLU A 81 -1.89 -13.98 5.52
C GLU A 81 -3.29 -13.85 6.09
N THR A 82 -3.58 -14.68 7.09
CA THR A 82 -4.85 -14.59 7.82
C THR A 82 -4.66 -13.75 9.07
N ILE A 83 -5.41 -12.65 9.15
CA ILE A 83 -5.46 -11.79 10.32
C ILE A 83 -6.77 -12.04 11.04
N ALA A 84 -6.70 -12.37 12.30
CA ALA A 84 -7.87 -12.65 13.11
C ALA A 84 -7.64 -12.23 14.56
N LEU A 85 -8.70 -11.73 15.17
CA LEU A 85 -8.74 -11.43 16.60
C LEU A 85 -10.13 -11.76 17.13
N ALA A 86 -10.22 -12.17 18.39
CA ALA A 86 -11.47 -12.53 19.04
C ALA A 86 -11.49 -12.03 20.48
N PHE A 87 -12.69 -11.88 21.02
CA PHE A 87 -12.92 -11.72 22.45
C PHE A 87 -14.01 -12.67 22.92
N ALA A 88 -14.02 -12.97 24.24
CA ALA A 88 -15.03 -13.77 24.88
C ALA A 88 -15.72 -12.97 25.98
N ILE A 89 -16.99 -13.22 26.18
CA ILE A 89 -17.81 -12.69 27.28
C ILE A 89 -18.24 -13.87 28.12
N THR A 90 -18.05 -13.79 29.42
CA THR A 90 -18.40 -14.88 30.34
C THR A 90 -19.91 -15.01 30.51
N GLU A 91 -20.36 -16.18 30.94
CA GLU A 91 -21.75 -16.49 31.19
C GLU A 91 -22.35 -15.59 32.25
N GLU A 92 -21.62 -15.35 33.32
CA GLU A 92 -22.06 -14.48 34.42
C GLU A 92 -22.25 -13.03 33.97
N ALA A 93 -21.36 -12.53 33.12
CA ALA A 93 -21.48 -11.17 32.58
C ALA A 93 -22.70 -11.01 31.66
N VAL A 94 -23.12 -12.09 31.00
CA VAL A 94 -24.36 -12.12 30.21
C VAL A 94 -25.59 -12.16 31.14
N GLU A 95 -25.56 -12.92 32.22
CA GLU A 95 -26.65 -13.04 33.19
C GLU A 95 -26.88 -11.74 33.97
N ASP A 96 -25.83 -11.03 34.35
CA ASP A 96 -25.86 -9.78 35.09
C ASP A 96 -26.25 -8.56 34.22
N ASN A 97 -26.64 -8.75 32.96
CA ASN A 97 -27.03 -7.71 32.01
C ASN A 97 -26.02 -6.57 31.80
N LEU A 98 -24.74 -6.83 32.10
CA LEU A 98 -23.60 -5.94 31.80
C LEU A 98 -23.22 -5.95 30.32
N TYR A 99 -23.87 -6.75 29.58
CA TYR A 99 -23.63 -7.22 28.24
C TYR A 99 -23.69 -6.12 27.18
N ASP A 100 -24.73 -5.26 27.13
CA ASP A 100 -24.91 -4.27 26.06
C ASP A 100 -23.78 -3.24 25.99
N LYS A 101 -23.32 -2.78 27.13
CA LYS A 101 -22.26 -1.77 27.19
C LYS A 101 -20.86 -2.36 26.95
N ILE A 102 -20.62 -3.58 27.44
CA ILE A 102 -19.32 -4.24 27.37
C ILE A 102 -19.09 -4.80 25.96
N SER A 103 -20.06 -5.52 25.40
CA SER A 103 -19.97 -6.09 24.06
C SER A 103 -19.78 -5.02 22.99
N SER A 104 -20.54 -3.93 23.08
CA SER A 104 -20.42 -2.78 22.18
C SER A 104 -19.01 -2.15 22.21
N ARG A 105 -18.44 -1.96 23.40
CA ARG A 105 -17.08 -1.43 23.54
C ARG A 105 -16.01 -2.36 22.98
N TYR A 106 -16.11 -3.66 23.26
CA TYR A 106 -15.14 -4.64 22.77
C TYR A 106 -15.27 -4.86 21.25
N THR A 107 -16.47 -4.82 20.70
CA THR A 107 -16.68 -4.88 19.24
C THR A 107 -16.03 -3.70 18.51
N LYS A 108 -16.19 -2.48 19.05
CA LYS A 108 -15.50 -1.28 18.52
C LYS A 108 -13.98 -1.39 18.63
N ALA A 109 -13.48 -1.88 19.77
CA ALA A 109 -12.05 -2.09 19.98
C ALA A 109 -11.50 -3.15 19.01
N LEU A 110 -12.24 -4.23 18.77
CA LEU A 110 -11.90 -5.27 17.80
C LEU A 110 -11.80 -4.72 16.37
N ALA A 111 -12.81 -3.97 15.93
CA ALA A 111 -12.84 -3.34 14.62
C ALA A 111 -11.64 -2.42 14.42
N ARG A 112 -11.36 -1.55 15.41
CA ARG A 112 -10.21 -0.66 15.40
C ARG A 112 -8.87 -1.42 15.33
N SER A 113 -8.73 -2.51 16.09
CA SER A 113 -7.52 -3.33 16.11
C SER A 113 -7.28 -4.01 14.77
N MET A 114 -8.34 -4.55 14.13
CA MET A 114 -8.24 -5.17 12.80
C MET A 114 -7.83 -4.15 11.75
N MET A 115 -8.47 -2.97 11.72
CA MET A 115 -8.12 -1.91 10.79
C MET A 115 -6.68 -1.41 10.99
N ASN A 116 -6.27 -1.17 12.24
CA ASN A 116 -4.90 -0.77 12.55
C ASN A 116 -3.86 -1.79 12.05
N ALA A 117 -4.11 -3.08 12.26
CA ALA A 117 -3.22 -4.14 11.79
C ALA A 117 -3.08 -4.12 10.25
N LYS A 118 -4.17 -3.87 9.54
CA LYS A 118 -4.17 -3.75 8.08
C LYS A 118 -3.35 -2.56 7.60
N GLN A 119 -3.56 -1.39 8.18
CA GLN A 119 -2.81 -0.18 7.83
C GLN A 119 -1.31 -0.32 8.14
N VAL A 120 -0.95 -0.88 9.29
CA VAL A 120 0.45 -1.13 9.64
C VAL A 120 1.11 -2.12 8.67
N LYS A 121 0.40 -3.19 8.26
CA LYS A 121 0.93 -4.13 7.26
C LYS A 121 1.14 -3.49 5.90
N ALA A 122 0.21 -2.65 5.47
CA ALA A 122 0.35 -1.87 4.23
C ALA A 122 1.55 -0.91 4.31
N ALA A 123 1.65 -0.10 5.36
CA ALA A 123 2.74 0.84 5.54
C ALA A 123 4.11 0.15 5.65
N ASN A 124 4.16 -1.08 6.19
CA ASN A 124 5.40 -1.84 6.31
C ASN A 124 6.06 -2.19 4.97
N VAL A 125 5.34 -2.19 3.87
CA VAL A 125 5.94 -2.33 2.52
C VAL A 125 6.88 -1.16 2.25
N LEU A 126 6.46 0.07 2.60
CA LEU A 126 7.27 1.28 2.45
C LEU A 126 8.31 1.42 3.56
N ASN A 127 7.94 1.18 4.83
CA ASN A 127 8.86 1.24 5.97
C ASN A 127 10.09 0.31 5.84
N ARG A 128 9.93 -0.78 5.11
CA ARG A 128 10.97 -1.79 4.84
C ARG A 128 11.55 -1.66 3.44
N GLY A 129 11.10 -0.70 2.67
CA GLY A 129 11.41 -0.58 1.26
C GLY A 129 12.89 -0.36 0.95
N PHE A 130 13.65 0.22 1.89
CA PHE A 130 15.11 0.41 1.79
C PHE A 130 15.93 -0.70 2.48
N ASN A 131 15.29 -1.77 2.95
CA ASN A 131 15.95 -2.81 3.71
C ASN A 131 16.15 -4.06 2.84
N SER A 132 17.40 -4.38 2.54
CA SER A 132 17.80 -5.52 1.71
C SER A 132 17.41 -6.92 2.23
N SER A 133 16.86 -7.00 3.46
CA SER A 133 16.28 -8.24 3.97
C SER A 133 14.85 -8.51 3.44
N TYR A 134 14.23 -7.54 2.78
CA TYR A 134 12.87 -7.63 2.23
C TYR A 134 12.92 -7.43 0.72
N THR A 135 13.19 -8.50 0.00
CA THR A 135 13.41 -8.47 -1.44
C THR A 135 12.14 -8.75 -2.24
N GLY A 136 12.06 -8.14 -3.42
CA GLY A 136 11.05 -8.40 -4.43
C GLY A 136 11.35 -9.57 -5.35
N GLY A 137 10.66 -9.63 -6.48
CA GLY A 137 10.85 -10.67 -7.49
C GLY A 137 12.22 -10.62 -8.18
N ASP A 138 12.84 -9.46 -8.25
CA ASP A 138 14.17 -9.21 -8.79
C ASP A 138 15.31 -9.51 -7.80
N GLY A 139 14.98 -9.90 -6.56
CA GLY A 139 15.95 -10.20 -5.51
C GLY A 139 16.51 -8.97 -4.79
N LEU A 140 16.04 -7.77 -5.10
CA LEU A 140 16.42 -6.51 -4.46
C LEU A 140 15.29 -5.96 -3.59
N GLU A 141 15.63 -5.01 -2.71
CA GLU A 141 14.68 -4.21 -1.96
C GLU A 141 13.78 -3.37 -2.87
N LEU A 142 12.66 -2.88 -2.36
CA LEU A 142 11.71 -2.07 -3.14
C LEU A 142 12.36 -0.80 -3.72
N PHE A 143 13.20 -0.12 -2.95
CA PHE A 143 13.95 1.05 -3.40
C PHE A 143 15.41 0.69 -3.52
N SER A 144 15.94 0.85 -4.71
CA SER A 144 17.34 0.56 -5.02
C SER A 144 17.88 1.48 -6.11
N THR A 145 19.16 1.79 -6.01
CA THR A 145 19.87 2.55 -7.05
C THR A 145 20.23 1.72 -8.27
N ALA A 146 20.02 0.40 -8.22
CA ALA A 146 20.56 -0.52 -9.23
C ALA A 146 19.69 -1.77 -9.45
N HIS A 147 18.37 -1.58 -9.70
CA HIS A 147 17.54 -2.69 -10.19
C HIS A 147 18.06 -3.21 -11.51
N VAL A 148 18.40 -4.49 -11.55
CA VAL A 148 19.02 -5.13 -12.72
C VAL A 148 17.96 -5.42 -13.76
N THR A 149 18.13 -4.87 -14.95
CA THR A 149 17.31 -5.15 -16.12
C THR A 149 18.17 -5.59 -17.29
N THR A 150 17.57 -6.18 -18.33
CA THR A 150 18.29 -6.59 -19.55
C THR A 150 18.93 -5.38 -20.25
N GLY A 151 18.32 -4.21 -20.15
CA GLY A 151 18.78 -2.95 -20.72
C GLY A 151 19.83 -2.21 -19.85
N GLY A 152 20.16 -2.72 -18.65
CA GLY A 152 21.08 -2.09 -17.70
C GLY A 152 20.43 -1.83 -16.35
N ASN A 153 21.13 -1.16 -15.46
CA ASN A 153 20.60 -0.83 -14.13
C ASN A 153 19.70 0.39 -14.18
N VAL A 154 18.56 0.29 -13.54
CA VAL A 154 17.58 1.38 -13.38
C VAL A 154 17.37 1.64 -11.89
N LYS A 155 17.23 2.89 -11.50
CA LYS A 155 17.02 3.30 -10.10
C LYS A 155 15.62 3.81 -9.88
N ASN A 156 15.08 3.57 -8.69
CA ASN A 156 13.85 4.17 -8.19
C ASN A 156 14.02 4.87 -6.84
N GLU A 157 15.27 5.22 -6.52
CA GLU A 157 15.62 6.07 -5.38
C GLU A 157 16.65 7.14 -5.79
N LEU A 158 16.79 8.17 -4.97
CA LEU A 158 17.84 9.17 -5.14
C LEU A 158 19.21 8.53 -4.95
N THR A 159 20.18 8.84 -5.83
CA THR A 159 21.55 8.34 -5.72
C THR A 159 22.23 8.74 -4.41
N THR A 160 21.84 9.89 -3.86
CA THR A 160 22.23 10.36 -2.52
C THR A 160 20.93 10.64 -1.77
N ALA A 161 20.78 10.01 -0.62
CA ALA A 161 19.64 10.25 0.26
C ALA A 161 19.49 11.75 0.56
N ALA A 162 18.28 12.25 0.53
CA ALA A 162 18.01 13.67 0.74
C ALA A 162 16.60 13.87 1.33
N ASP A 163 16.51 14.83 2.25
CA ASP A 163 15.23 15.30 2.79
C ASP A 163 14.34 15.90 1.72
N LEU A 164 13.05 15.93 2.00
CA LEU A 164 12.07 16.54 1.10
C LEU A 164 12.28 18.06 1.01
N ASN A 165 12.81 18.49 -0.11
CA ASN A 165 12.95 19.88 -0.50
C ASN A 165 12.69 20.04 -2.01
N GLU A 166 12.71 21.26 -2.51
CA GLU A 166 12.43 21.54 -3.92
C GLU A 166 13.42 20.83 -4.83
N THR A 167 14.72 20.92 -4.55
CA THR A 167 15.76 20.33 -5.40
C THR A 167 15.70 18.80 -5.43
N SER A 168 15.47 18.16 -4.28
CA SER A 168 15.34 16.69 -4.19
C SER A 168 14.08 16.20 -4.90
N LEU A 169 12.97 16.96 -4.79
CA LEU A 169 11.73 16.66 -5.49
C LEU A 169 11.89 16.80 -7.02
N GLU A 170 12.51 17.87 -7.50
CA GLU A 170 12.80 18.07 -8.92
C GLU A 170 13.68 16.95 -9.48
N GLN A 171 14.73 16.57 -8.75
CA GLN A 171 15.61 15.47 -9.15
C GLN A 171 14.86 14.13 -9.23
N ALA A 172 14.00 13.84 -8.25
CA ALA A 172 13.19 12.63 -8.27
C ALA A 172 12.24 12.58 -9.49
N LEU A 173 11.60 13.69 -9.84
CA LEU A 173 10.73 13.77 -11.01
C LEU A 173 11.51 13.63 -12.33
N ILE A 174 12.73 14.16 -12.42
CA ILE A 174 13.62 13.95 -13.56
C ILE A 174 14.01 12.48 -13.67
N ASP A 175 14.37 11.84 -12.55
CA ASP A 175 14.76 10.45 -12.52
C ASP A 175 13.58 9.54 -12.93
N ILE A 176 12.36 9.81 -12.46
CA ILE A 176 11.12 9.09 -12.85
C ILE A 176 10.90 9.21 -14.36
N ALA A 177 10.95 10.42 -14.91
CA ALA A 177 10.78 10.64 -16.35
C ALA A 177 11.89 9.99 -17.20
N GLY A 178 13.06 9.79 -16.59
CA GLY A 178 14.21 9.15 -17.20
C GLY A 178 14.19 7.62 -17.17
N MET A 179 13.28 6.98 -16.46
CA MET A 179 13.20 5.53 -16.32
C MET A 179 13.01 4.83 -17.67
N THR A 180 13.52 3.60 -17.72
CA THR A 180 13.41 2.73 -18.90
C THR A 180 12.70 1.43 -18.53
N ASP A 181 12.19 0.77 -19.56
CA ASP A 181 11.68 -0.60 -19.43
C ASP A 181 12.85 -1.61 -19.24
N ASP A 182 12.49 -2.88 -19.23
CA ASP A 182 13.47 -3.97 -19.03
C ASP A 182 14.46 -4.09 -20.20
N ARG A 183 14.14 -3.59 -21.39
CA ARG A 183 14.98 -3.60 -22.61
C ARG A 183 15.70 -2.27 -22.86
N GLY A 184 15.57 -1.30 -21.95
CA GLY A 184 16.22 0.01 -22.04
C GLY A 184 15.43 1.06 -22.85
N LEU A 185 14.20 0.77 -23.24
CA LEU A 185 13.34 1.76 -23.92
C LEU A 185 12.76 2.77 -22.92
N LYS A 186 12.68 4.03 -23.33
CA LYS A 186 12.06 5.08 -22.51
C LYS A 186 10.55 4.88 -22.40
N ILE A 187 10.03 4.82 -21.17
CA ILE A 187 8.61 4.59 -20.88
C ILE A 187 7.87 5.87 -20.49
N SER A 188 8.59 7.00 -20.31
CA SER A 188 8.02 8.32 -20.01
C SER A 188 7.04 8.33 -18.81
N LEU A 189 7.46 7.76 -17.69
CA LEU A 189 6.67 7.75 -16.47
C LEU A 189 6.54 9.14 -15.85
N ASN A 190 5.43 9.34 -15.14
CA ASN A 190 5.14 10.56 -14.40
C ASN A 190 4.85 10.26 -12.94
N GLY A 191 5.22 11.18 -12.05
CA GLY A 191 4.77 11.14 -10.65
C GLY A 191 3.28 11.47 -10.57
N THR A 192 2.50 10.67 -9.86
CA THR A 192 1.05 10.89 -9.72
C THR A 192 0.67 11.43 -8.36
N LYS A 193 1.25 10.89 -7.29
CA LYS A 193 0.91 11.22 -5.90
C LYS A 193 2.14 11.13 -5.00
N MET A 194 2.30 12.08 -4.10
CA MET A 194 3.33 12.04 -3.07
C MET A 194 2.78 11.40 -1.79
N ILE A 195 3.55 10.51 -1.16
CA ILE A 195 3.23 9.82 0.10
C ILE A 195 4.27 10.24 1.13
N ILE A 196 3.81 10.76 2.27
CA ILE A 196 4.69 11.34 3.29
C ILE A 196 4.26 10.94 4.71
N PRO A 197 5.18 10.93 5.68
CA PRO A 197 4.85 10.84 7.09
C PRO A 197 4.25 12.16 7.60
N VAL A 198 3.65 12.11 8.78
CA VAL A 198 3.02 13.27 9.42
C VAL A 198 3.98 14.44 9.60
N ASN A 199 5.26 14.15 9.87
CA ASN A 199 6.29 15.18 10.12
C ASN A 199 6.54 16.08 8.90
N LEU A 200 6.40 15.55 7.68
CA LEU A 200 6.64 16.28 6.45
C LEU A 200 5.42 17.02 5.91
N GLN A 201 4.25 16.91 6.56
CA GLN A 201 2.99 17.48 6.09
C GLN A 201 3.09 18.97 5.73
N PHE A 202 3.67 19.79 6.62
CA PHE A 202 3.76 21.24 6.39
C PHE A 202 4.81 21.60 5.32
N THR A 203 5.83 20.77 5.18
CA THR A 203 6.83 20.93 4.10
C THR A 203 6.22 20.63 2.74
N ALA A 204 5.50 19.52 2.61
CA ALA A 204 4.79 19.16 1.40
C ALA A 204 3.73 20.19 1.01
N GLU A 205 2.95 20.72 1.98
CA GLU A 205 1.98 21.77 1.72
C GLU A 205 2.64 23.02 1.11
N ARG A 206 3.76 23.45 1.67
CA ARG A 206 4.53 24.58 1.13
C ARG A 206 5.07 24.31 -0.27
N LEU A 207 5.66 23.12 -0.49
CA LEU A 207 6.21 22.75 -1.80
C LEU A 207 5.14 22.61 -2.88
N MET A 208 3.98 22.04 -2.54
CA MET A 208 2.95 21.70 -3.52
C MET A 208 1.97 22.83 -3.81
N LYS A 209 1.73 23.75 -2.85
CA LYS A 209 0.64 24.72 -2.98
C LYS A 209 1.08 26.18 -3.10
N THR A 210 2.32 26.54 -2.77
CA THR A 210 2.78 27.92 -2.98
C THR A 210 2.96 28.22 -4.46
N SER A 211 2.67 29.45 -4.87
CA SER A 211 2.89 29.90 -6.24
C SER A 211 4.33 30.39 -6.48
N GLN A 212 5.01 30.77 -5.44
CA GLN A 212 6.39 31.26 -5.45
C GLN A 212 7.30 30.26 -4.72
N ARG A 213 8.57 30.27 -5.08
CA ARG A 213 9.59 29.43 -4.47
C ARG A 213 9.74 29.74 -2.98
N VAL A 214 9.76 28.69 -2.16
CA VAL A 214 9.87 28.84 -0.71
C VAL A 214 11.33 29.12 -0.32
N GLY A 215 11.55 30.17 0.49
CA GLY A 215 12.86 30.44 1.08
C GLY A 215 13.77 31.33 0.22
N THR A 216 13.29 31.93 -0.88
CA THR A 216 14.04 32.92 -1.66
C THR A 216 13.47 34.31 -1.46
N ALA A 217 14.34 35.34 -1.56
CA ALA A 217 13.91 36.75 -1.58
C ALA A 217 13.44 37.21 -2.97
N ASP A 218 13.74 36.42 -3.99
CA ASP A 218 13.38 36.67 -5.37
C ASP A 218 11.96 36.18 -5.68
N ASN A 219 11.34 36.74 -6.69
CA ASN A 219 9.96 36.39 -7.11
C ASN A 219 9.97 35.17 -8.05
N ASP A 220 10.70 34.11 -7.67
CA ASP A 220 10.82 32.90 -8.46
C ASP A 220 9.55 32.07 -8.44
N ILE A 221 9.25 31.46 -9.58
CA ILE A 221 8.07 30.56 -9.71
C ILE A 221 8.39 29.20 -9.07
N ASN A 222 7.43 28.66 -8.32
CA ASN A 222 7.47 27.25 -7.92
C ASN A 222 7.17 26.35 -9.14
N ALA A 223 8.21 25.74 -9.68
CA ALA A 223 8.13 24.93 -10.91
C ALA A 223 7.26 23.68 -10.72
N ALA A 224 7.38 22.98 -9.61
CA ALA A 224 6.62 21.76 -9.33
C ALA A 224 5.10 22.01 -9.37
N LYS A 225 4.64 23.11 -8.77
CA LYS A 225 3.24 23.52 -8.84
C LYS A 225 2.83 24.01 -10.20
N SER A 226 3.63 24.90 -10.80
CA SER A 226 3.30 25.55 -12.07
C SER A 226 3.16 24.54 -13.22
N MET A 227 3.97 23.51 -13.24
CA MET A 227 3.93 22.41 -14.22
C MET A 227 2.89 21.33 -13.90
N GLY A 228 2.34 21.31 -12.67
CA GLY A 228 1.38 20.29 -12.26
C GLY A 228 1.97 18.87 -12.23
N MET A 229 3.24 18.73 -11.89
CA MET A 229 4.01 17.47 -11.99
C MET A 229 3.47 16.32 -11.12
N ILE A 230 2.73 16.64 -10.06
CA ILE A 230 2.09 15.64 -9.18
C ILE A 230 0.58 15.96 -9.11
N PRO A 231 -0.21 15.47 -10.05
CA PRO A 231 -1.61 15.91 -10.24
C PRO A 231 -2.53 15.51 -9.09
N GLN A 232 -2.25 14.40 -8.36
CA GLN A 232 -3.05 13.96 -7.23
C GLN A 232 -2.58 14.57 -5.89
N GLY A 233 -1.58 15.45 -5.92
CA GLY A 233 -1.06 16.11 -4.73
C GLY A 233 -0.33 15.15 -3.80
N TYR A 234 -0.53 15.31 -2.49
CA TYR A 234 0.10 14.47 -1.49
C TYR A 234 -0.91 13.82 -0.53
N VAL A 235 -0.53 12.67 0.03
CA VAL A 235 -1.25 11.98 1.10
C VAL A 235 -0.33 11.79 2.30
N VAL A 236 -0.87 12.02 3.50
CA VAL A 236 -0.16 11.77 4.76
C VAL A 236 -0.50 10.35 5.23
N ASN A 237 0.50 9.52 5.43
CA ASN A 237 0.32 8.19 6.01
C ASN A 237 0.82 8.18 7.45
N ASN A 238 -0.11 7.96 8.40
CA ASN A 238 0.16 7.98 9.82
C ASN A 238 0.93 6.75 10.34
N PHE A 239 1.09 5.73 9.50
CA PHE A 239 1.73 4.46 9.86
C PHE A 239 3.16 4.34 9.32
N LEU A 240 3.66 5.37 8.65
CA LEU A 240 5.09 5.48 8.33
C LEU A 240 5.88 5.72 9.61
N THR A 241 6.93 4.92 9.81
CA THR A 241 7.76 4.97 11.02
C THR A 241 8.95 5.91 10.86
N ASP A 242 9.41 6.09 9.64
CA ASP A 242 10.44 7.03 9.31
C ASP A 242 9.86 8.45 9.22
N THR A 243 10.53 9.44 9.79
CA THR A 243 10.03 10.81 9.96
C THR A 243 10.37 11.73 8.80
N ASP A 244 11.33 11.36 7.98
CA ASP A 244 11.91 12.15 6.88
C ASP A 244 11.89 11.40 5.52
N ALA A 245 11.60 10.12 5.51
CA ALA A 245 11.37 9.38 4.27
C ALA A 245 10.15 9.90 3.51
N TRP A 246 10.26 10.00 2.20
CA TRP A 246 9.17 10.42 1.33
C TRP A 246 9.15 9.63 0.02
N PHE A 247 7.96 9.50 -0.55
CA PHE A 247 7.74 8.62 -1.70
C PHE A 247 6.86 9.32 -2.74
N ILE A 248 7.04 8.93 -4.02
CA ILE A 248 6.21 9.37 -5.13
C ILE A 248 5.67 8.13 -5.85
N LYS A 249 4.35 7.95 -5.84
CA LYS A 249 3.68 6.95 -6.68
C LYS A 249 3.73 7.41 -8.13
N THR A 250 4.09 6.52 -9.05
CA THR A 250 4.14 6.77 -10.48
C THR A 250 2.89 6.24 -11.19
N ASP A 251 2.79 6.49 -12.49
CA ASP A 251 1.77 5.93 -13.37
C ASP A 251 2.17 4.60 -14.01
N ALA A 252 3.26 3.97 -13.55
CA ALA A 252 3.67 2.65 -14.02
C ALA A 252 2.57 1.61 -13.71
N PRO A 253 2.22 0.76 -14.69
CA PRO A 253 1.27 -0.33 -14.47
C PRO A 253 1.85 -1.38 -13.51
N ASN A 254 0.96 -2.08 -12.80
CA ASN A 254 1.34 -3.19 -11.92
C ASN A 254 2.36 -2.83 -10.82
N GLY A 255 2.30 -1.61 -10.29
CA GLY A 255 3.18 -1.16 -9.20
C GLY A 255 2.87 -1.83 -7.86
N LEU A 256 2.37 -1.05 -6.91
CA LEU A 256 2.02 -1.51 -5.57
C LEU A 256 0.63 -2.15 -5.56
N LYS A 257 0.51 -3.40 -5.09
CA LYS A 257 -0.73 -4.17 -5.09
C LYS A 257 -1.17 -4.65 -3.70
N HIS A 258 -2.48 -4.64 -3.52
CA HIS A 258 -3.18 -5.23 -2.39
C HIS A 258 -4.12 -6.32 -2.90
N PHE A 259 -3.83 -7.58 -2.60
CA PHE A 259 -4.72 -8.70 -2.92
C PHE A 259 -5.60 -9.02 -1.73
N GLN A 260 -6.92 -8.86 -1.92
CA GLN A 260 -7.92 -9.23 -0.92
C GLN A 260 -8.45 -10.64 -1.21
N ARG A 261 -8.06 -11.62 -0.38
CA ARG A 261 -8.51 -13.01 -0.52
C ARG A 261 -9.85 -13.26 0.14
N THR A 262 -10.02 -12.74 1.34
CA THR A 262 -11.28 -12.83 2.11
C THR A 262 -11.52 -11.48 2.76
N PRO A 263 -12.63 -10.81 2.45
CA PRO A 263 -12.99 -9.57 3.12
C PRO A 263 -13.19 -9.83 4.62
N VAL A 264 -13.22 -8.78 5.40
CA VAL A 264 -13.48 -8.88 6.83
C VAL A 264 -14.79 -9.61 7.08
N SER A 265 -14.75 -10.63 7.89
CA SER A 265 -15.91 -11.43 8.28
C SER A 265 -15.91 -11.61 9.79
N THR A 266 -17.10 -11.57 10.37
CA THR A 266 -17.33 -11.75 11.79
C THR A 266 -18.10 -13.05 12.03
N LYS A 267 -17.86 -13.69 13.16
CA LYS A 267 -18.59 -14.88 13.58
C LYS A 267 -18.74 -14.89 15.11
N MET A 268 -19.92 -15.24 15.57
CA MET A 268 -20.25 -15.41 16.97
C MET A 268 -20.59 -16.87 17.26
N GLU A 269 -20.06 -17.40 18.35
CA GLU A 269 -20.25 -18.79 18.72
C GLU A 269 -20.23 -18.94 20.25
N GLY A 270 -21.14 -19.73 20.80
CA GLY A 270 -21.16 -20.10 22.23
C GLY A 270 -20.26 -21.30 22.48
N ASP A 271 -19.53 -21.27 23.58
CA ASP A 271 -18.75 -22.41 24.06
C ASP A 271 -19.61 -23.24 25.01
N PHE A 272 -19.80 -24.49 24.68
CA PHE A 272 -20.65 -25.39 25.47
C PHE A 272 -20.05 -25.72 26.85
N GLU A 273 -18.73 -25.86 26.94
CA GLU A 273 -18.05 -26.28 28.17
C GLU A 273 -17.98 -25.13 29.20
N THR A 274 -17.71 -23.90 28.74
CA THR A 274 -17.52 -22.77 29.63
C THR A 274 -18.73 -21.83 29.69
N GLY A 275 -19.72 -22.03 28.82
CA GLY A 275 -20.89 -21.15 28.68
C GLY A 275 -20.57 -19.76 28.06
N ASN A 276 -19.34 -19.47 27.77
CA ASN A 276 -18.88 -18.18 27.24
C ASN A 276 -19.35 -17.95 25.82
N VAL A 277 -19.63 -16.68 25.49
CA VAL A 277 -19.90 -16.25 24.12
C VAL A 277 -18.63 -15.68 23.52
N LYS A 278 -18.19 -16.25 22.39
CA LYS A 278 -16.98 -15.85 21.66
C LYS A 278 -17.37 -15.10 20.39
N TYR A 279 -16.79 -13.95 20.16
CA TYR A 279 -16.95 -13.15 18.94
C TYR A 279 -15.59 -12.94 18.30
N LYS A 280 -15.46 -13.26 17.00
CA LYS A 280 -14.21 -13.12 16.24
C LYS A 280 -14.44 -12.33 14.97
N ALA A 281 -13.42 -11.55 14.60
CA ALA A 281 -13.27 -11.00 13.27
C ALA A 281 -12.08 -11.66 12.57
N ARG A 282 -12.19 -11.87 11.26
CA ARG A 282 -11.16 -12.46 10.42
C ARG A 282 -11.18 -11.82 9.05
N GLU A 283 -10.00 -11.58 8.51
CA GLU A 283 -9.78 -11.21 7.11
C GLU A 283 -8.52 -11.91 6.56
N ARG A 284 -8.37 -11.97 5.24
CA ARG A 284 -7.20 -12.56 4.60
C ARG A 284 -6.80 -11.74 3.39
N TYR A 285 -5.54 -11.31 3.37
CA TYR A 285 -4.99 -10.43 2.34
C TYR A 285 -3.47 -10.51 2.26
N SER A 286 -2.89 -9.86 1.24
CA SER A 286 -1.46 -9.61 1.11
C SER A 286 -1.20 -8.24 0.51
N PHE A 287 -0.06 -7.64 0.84
CA PHE A 287 0.47 -6.40 0.27
C PHE A 287 1.86 -6.68 -0.32
N GLY A 288 2.19 -5.99 -1.41
CA GLY A 288 3.49 -6.09 -2.04
C GLY A 288 3.57 -5.20 -3.29
N TRP A 289 4.54 -5.50 -4.13
CA TRP A 289 4.75 -4.83 -5.42
C TRP A 289 5.10 -5.84 -6.49
N SER A 290 4.66 -5.59 -7.71
CA SER A 290 5.00 -6.39 -8.89
C SER A 290 6.04 -5.69 -9.75
N ASP A 291 5.90 -4.36 -9.90
CA ASP A 291 6.90 -3.52 -10.55
C ASP A 291 7.35 -2.41 -9.59
N TRP A 292 8.65 -2.40 -9.29
CA TRP A 292 9.28 -1.36 -8.46
C TRP A 292 9.23 0.04 -9.09
N ARG A 293 9.03 0.15 -10.43
CA ARG A 293 8.83 1.42 -11.12
C ARG A 293 7.54 2.15 -10.71
N GLY A 294 6.61 1.43 -10.07
CA GLY A 294 5.35 1.98 -9.55
C GLY A 294 5.52 2.99 -8.42
N ILE A 295 6.72 3.07 -7.84
CA ILE A 295 7.02 4.01 -6.77
C ILE A 295 8.49 4.43 -6.81
N PHE A 296 8.74 5.69 -6.45
CA PHE A 296 10.07 6.26 -6.25
C PHE A 296 10.19 6.73 -4.80
N GLY A 297 11.36 6.60 -4.17
CA GLY A 297 11.52 6.98 -2.77
C GLY A 297 12.85 7.59 -2.42
N SER A 298 12.90 8.24 -1.26
CA SER A 298 14.11 8.67 -0.57
C SER A 298 13.96 8.39 0.93
N PRO A 299 14.97 7.83 1.59
CA PRO A 299 14.92 7.58 3.02
C PRO A 299 15.10 8.85 3.87
N GLY A 300 15.31 10.02 3.25
CA GLY A 300 15.76 11.22 3.96
C GLY A 300 17.28 11.22 4.21
N ALA A 301 17.81 12.24 4.91
CA ALA A 301 19.25 12.41 5.17
C ALA A 301 19.53 12.62 6.67
#